data_57cedf58b161440832f6a44953cea1e5
#
_entry.id   57cedf58b161440832f6a44953cea1e5
#
_cell.length_a   1.000
_cell.length_b   1.000
_cell.length_c   1.000
_cell.angle_alpha   90.00
_cell.angle_beta   90.00
_cell.angle_gamma   90.00
#
_symmetry.space_group_name_H-M   'P 1'
#
loop_
_entity.id
_entity.type
_entity.pdbx_description
1 polymer ?
#
loop_
_entity_poly.entity_id
_entity_poly.type
_entity_poly.pdbx_seq_one_letter_code
_entity_poly.pdbx_strand_id
1 'polypeptide(L)'
;MVSVVFAGVPEPPESSELEVVAYTPDEREAVWHATVLRPDVLVLSVHPPALDGLAVTRELASRVPETAVLALTPPGDGELGVAAMLAGARGVLSRTAGHADLVRFIRGVAAGAVVFGERAADRLYGLLAASEPVRMFPRLTSREHEVLDLLAGGLTITQVARQLGLAPKTVRNVVSSIHAKAGTVDREVLLGQARNAGLGRHS
;
A
#
# COMPACT_ATOMS: atom_id res chain seq x y z
N MET A 1 9.96 25.81 7.87
CA MET A 1 10.87 24.89 8.58
C MET A 1 10.01 23.74 9.02
N VAL A 2 10.46 22.50 8.89
CA VAL A 2 9.65 21.30 9.26
C VAL A 2 9.99 20.96 10.71
N SER A 3 8.97 20.90 11.58
CA SER A 3 9.14 20.50 12.98
C SER A 3 9.22 18.98 13.09
N VAL A 4 10.25 18.48 13.78
CA VAL A 4 10.56 17.03 13.80
C VAL A 4 10.86 16.55 15.21
N VAL A 5 10.27 15.39 15.55
CA VAL A 5 10.65 14.59 16.72
C VAL A 5 11.44 13.37 16.23
N PHE A 6 12.53 13.05 16.92
CA PHE A 6 13.31 11.84 16.69
C PHE A 6 13.19 10.89 17.87
N ALA A 7 12.87 9.61 17.61
CA ALA A 7 12.72 8.60 18.64
C ALA A 7 13.43 7.28 18.28
N GLY A 8 14.24 6.77 19.20
CA GLY A 8 14.99 5.52 19.01
C GLY A 8 16.14 5.61 17.99
N VAL A 9 16.54 6.81 17.57
CA VAL A 9 17.64 7.03 16.62
C VAL A 9 18.87 7.58 17.34
N PRO A 10 20.09 7.29 16.85
CA PRO A 10 21.30 7.67 17.61
C PRO A 10 21.55 9.17 17.64
N GLU A 11 21.30 9.90 16.58
CA GLU A 11 21.54 11.34 16.49
C GLU A 11 20.73 11.97 15.35
N PRO A 12 20.00 13.08 15.60
CA PRO A 12 19.33 13.80 14.54
C PRO A 12 20.34 14.51 13.63
N PRO A 13 20.04 14.65 12.31
CA PRO A 13 20.91 15.38 11.39
C PRO A 13 20.90 16.88 11.68
N GLU A 14 22.03 17.53 11.63
CA GLU A 14 22.11 18.99 11.59
C GLU A 14 21.59 19.50 10.24
N SER A 15 20.58 20.33 10.26
CA SER A 15 19.98 20.92 9.05
C SER A 15 19.27 22.22 9.39
N SER A 16 19.51 23.26 8.59
CA SER A 16 18.76 24.53 8.70
C SER A 16 17.31 24.42 8.18
N GLU A 17 16.95 23.31 7.57
CA GLU A 17 15.62 23.06 7.03
C GLU A 17 14.69 22.37 8.04
N LEU A 18 15.25 21.80 9.11
CA LEU A 18 14.54 21.08 10.15
C LEU A 18 14.61 21.81 11.49
N GLU A 19 13.51 21.79 12.23
CA GLU A 19 13.44 22.21 13.61
C GLU A 19 13.25 20.96 14.48
N VAL A 20 14.31 20.52 15.14
CA VAL A 20 14.23 19.37 16.06
C VAL A 20 13.58 19.83 17.36
N VAL A 21 12.29 19.53 17.53
CA VAL A 21 11.49 19.96 18.69
C VAL A 21 11.61 19.01 19.88
N ALA A 22 11.98 17.76 19.64
CA ALA A 22 12.34 16.79 20.67
C ALA A 22 13.19 15.66 20.11
N TYR A 23 13.97 15.05 21.01
CA TYR A 23 14.74 13.84 20.77
C TYR A 23 14.62 12.92 21.97
N THR A 24 14.37 11.64 21.75
CA THR A 24 14.35 10.62 22.79
C THR A 24 15.00 9.33 22.29
N PRO A 25 15.82 8.65 23.11
CA PRO A 25 16.32 7.33 22.80
C PRO A 25 15.25 6.23 22.98
N ASP A 26 14.16 6.52 23.70
CA ASP A 26 13.06 5.59 23.95
C ASP A 26 11.89 5.81 22.98
N GLU A 27 11.63 4.83 22.11
CA GLU A 27 10.54 4.87 21.14
C GLU A 27 9.16 5.00 21.81
N ARG A 28 9.01 4.57 23.08
CA ARG A 28 7.74 4.64 23.82
C ARG A 28 7.35 6.06 24.17
N GLU A 29 8.33 6.95 24.36
CA GLU A 29 8.10 8.36 24.60
C GLU A 29 7.61 9.10 23.34
N ALA A 30 7.78 8.50 22.17
CA ALA A 30 7.39 9.09 20.89
C ALA A 30 5.91 9.49 20.84
N VAL A 31 5.02 8.65 21.38
CA VAL A 31 3.58 8.94 21.43
C VAL A 31 3.30 10.17 22.27
N TRP A 32 3.96 10.30 23.41
CA TRP A 32 3.80 11.45 24.29
C TRP A 32 4.31 12.73 23.60
N HIS A 33 5.51 12.70 23.04
CA HIS A 33 6.09 13.84 22.33
C HIS A 33 5.19 14.27 21.15
N ALA A 34 4.72 13.32 20.33
CA ALA A 34 3.84 13.63 19.20
C ALA A 34 2.51 14.24 19.65
N THR A 35 1.93 13.73 20.75
CA THR A 35 0.66 14.22 21.29
C THR A 35 0.76 15.64 21.83
N VAL A 36 1.89 15.96 22.51
CA VAL A 36 2.08 17.25 23.18
C VAL A 36 2.60 18.30 22.20
N LEU A 37 3.61 17.95 21.38
CA LEU A 37 4.33 18.88 20.51
C LEU A 37 3.71 19.01 19.11
N ARG A 38 2.91 18.01 18.70
CA ARG A 38 2.29 17.95 17.36
C ARG A 38 3.23 18.31 16.22
N PRO A 39 4.38 17.61 16.10
CA PRO A 39 5.35 17.89 15.05
C PRO A 39 4.77 17.55 13.67
N ASP A 40 5.34 18.16 12.63
CA ASP A 40 5.01 17.78 11.25
C ASP A 40 5.41 16.34 10.95
N VAL A 41 6.58 15.92 11.47
CA VAL A 41 7.13 14.58 11.25
C VAL A 41 7.66 13.98 12.55
N LEU A 42 7.41 12.70 12.74
CA LEU A 42 8.07 11.88 13.75
C LEU A 42 8.96 10.86 13.05
N VAL A 43 10.25 10.92 13.27
CA VAL A 43 11.24 9.92 12.80
C VAL A 43 11.39 8.87 13.88
N LEU A 44 11.01 7.63 13.56
CA LEU A 44 10.95 6.51 14.52
C LEU A 44 11.84 5.36 14.05
N SER A 45 12.73 4.91 14.92
CA SER A 45 13.47 3.66 14.68
C SER A 45 12.55 2.45 14.86
N VAL A 46 12.56 1.55 13.89
CA VAL A 46 11.82 0.28 13.94
C VAL A 46 12.80 -0.85 13.71
N HIS A 47 13.07 -1.65 14.74
CA HIS A 47 14.06 -2.74 14.66
C HIS A 47 13.67 -3.92 15.56
N PRO A 48 14.06 -5.16 15.21
CA PRO A 48 13.93 -6.33 16.09
C PRO A 48 14.90 -6.21 17.29
N PRO A 49 14.57 -6.78 18.47
CA PRO A 49 13.36 -7.55 18.75
C PRO A 49 12.14 -6.71 19.13
N ALA A 50 12.30 -5.37 19.15
CA ALA A 50 11.26 -4.45 19.60
C ALA A 50 10.15 -4.35 18.54
N LEU A 51 9.08 -5.09 18.75
CA LEU A 51 7.80 -4.85 18.05
C LEU A 51 7.17 -3.51 18.47
N ASP A 52 7.79 -2.82 19.40
CA ASP A 52 7.30 -1.57 19.98
C ASP A 52 7.18 -0.47 18.92
N GLY A 53 8.17 -0.33 18.01
CA GLY A 53 8.13 0.66 16.95
C GLY A 53 6.93 0.52 15.99
N LEU A 54 6.51 -0.70 15.66
CA LEU A 54 5.28 -0.93 14.85
C LEU A 54 4.02 -0.63 15.65
N ALA A 55 4.00 -0.97 16.94
CA ALA A 55 2.87 -0.65 17.82
C ALA A 55 2.76 0.86 18.01
N VAL A 56 3.87 1.55 18.27
CA VAL A 56 3.96 3.02 18.36
C VAL A 56 3.51 3.67 17.05
N THR A 57 3.97 3.18 15.89
CA THR A 57 3.53 3.67 14.57
C THR A 57 2.02 3.58 14.43
N ARG A 58 1.43 2.45 14.80
CA ARG A 58 -0.01 2.21 14.70
C ARG A 58 -0.81 3.11 15.65
N GLU A 59 -0.31 3.29 16.86
CA GLU A 59 -0.90 4.18 17.85
C GLU A 59 -0.89 5.63 17.37
N LEU A 60 0.24 6.11 16.87
CA LEU A 60 0.40 7.45 16.30
C LEU A 60 -0.55 7.70 15.14
N ALA A 61 -0.63 6.77 14.18
CA ALA A 61 -1.52 6.89 13.03
C ALA A 61 -3.00 7.03 13.41
N SER A 62 -3.40 6.47 14.58
CA SER A 62 -4.77 6.56 15.07
C SER A 62 -5.01 7.78 15.96
N ARG A 63 -4.05 8.20 16.78
CA ARG A 63 -4.22 9.24 17.81
C ARG A 63 -3.77 10.63 17.35
N VAL A 64 -2.77 10.69 16.47
CA VAL A 64 -2.15 11.95 16.00
C VAL A 64 -1.96 11.87 14.47
N PRO A 65 -3.05 11.73 13.69
CA PRO A 65 -2.97 11.51 12.25
C PRO A 65 -2.36 12.69 11.47
N GLU A 66 -2.28 13.85 12.07
CA GLU A 66 -1.62 15.03 11.53
C GLU A 66 -0.08 14.93 11.53
N THR A 67 0.50 14.14 12.44
CA THR A 67 1.95 13.90 12.47
C THR A 67 2.31 12.75 11.53
N ALA A 68 3.11 13.04 10.52
CA ALA A 68 3.56 12.00 9.58
C ALA A 68 4.69 11.17 10.21
N VAL A 69 4.57 9.84 10.20
CA VAL A 69 5.61 8.94 10.70
C VAL A 69 6.57 8.53 9.57
N LEU A 70 7.86 8.79 9.75
CA LEU A 70 8.96 8.26 8.93
C LEU A 70 9.66 7.15 9.73
N ALA A 71 9.49 5.90 9.32
CA ALA A 71 10.10 4.75 9.95
C ALA A 71 11.53 4.52 9.43
N LEU A 72 12.50 4.36 10.35
CA LEU A 72 13.86 3.93 10.02
C LEU A 72 14.01 2.45 10.33
N THR A 73 14.31 1.65 9.31
CA THR A 73 14.45 0.20 9.42
C THR A 73 15.91 -0.26 9.28
N PRO A 74 16.27 -1.46 9.74
CA PRO A 74 17.59 -2.03 9.45
C PRO A 74 17.84 -2.10 7.94
N PRO A 75 19.12 -2.01 7.52
CA PRO A 75 19.46 -2.12 6.11
C PRO A 75 19.04 -3.48 5.55
N GLY A 76 18.40 -3.49 4.39
CA GLY A 76 17.98 -4.72 3.71
C GLY A 76 16.64 -5.32 4.18
N ASP A 77 16.04 -4.81 5.25
CA ASP A 77 14.78 -5.33 5.79
C ASP A 77 13.55 -4.69 5.13
N GLY A 78 13.28 -5.10 3.89
CA GLY A 78 12.10 -4.63 3.16
C GLY A 78 10.77 -5.12 3.75
N GLU A 79 10.76 -6.26 4.47
CA GLU A 79 9.54 -6.78 5.10
C GLU A 79 9.12 -5.90 6.28
N LEU A 80 10.07 -5.53 7.11
CA LEU A 80 9.81 -4.60 8.21
C LEU A 80 9.38 -3.22 7.68
N GLY A 81 9.96 -2.79 6.56
CA GLY A 81 9.54 -1.56 5.87
C GLY A 81 8.07 -1.59 5.45
N VAL A 82 7.63 -2.67 4.82
CA VAL A 82 6.22 -2.86 4.45
C VAL A 82 5.33 -2.96 5.69
N ALA A 83 5.78 -3.66 6.74
CA ALA A 83 5.03 -3.75 8.00
C ALA A 83 4.85 -2.36 8.66
N ALA A 84 5.86 -1.49 8.61
CA ALA A 84 5.76 -0.12 9.10
C ALA A 84 4.73 0.71 8.31
N MET A 85 4.69 0.56 6.98
CA MET A 85 3.68 1.21 6.13
C MET A 85 2.27 0.72 6.47
N LEU A 86 2.08 -0.60 6.62
CA LEU A 86 0.79 -1.18 7.03
C LEU A 86 0.37 -0.74 8.45
N ALA A 87 1.34 -0.39 9.29
CA ALA A 87 1.09 0.19 10.61
C ALA A 87 0.71 1.69 10.55
N GLY A 88 0.84 2.34 9.40
CA GLY A 88 0.46 3.73 9.18
C GLY A 88 1.63 4.71 8.97
N ALA A 89 2.87 4.23 8.84
CA ALA A 89 3.98 5.10 8.46
C ALA A 89 3.74 5.71 7.07
N ARG A 90 4.12 6.98 6.90
CA ARG A 90 4.10 7.69 5.61
C ARG A 90 5.40 7.57 4.84
N GLY A 91 6.45 7.17 5.52
CA GLY A 91 7.73 6.92 4.87
C GLY A 91 8.51 5.80 5.53
N VAL A 92 9.35 5.15 4.72
CA VAL A 92 10.30 4.13 5.19
C VAL A 92 11.66 4.39 4.57
N LEU A 93 12.69 4.44 5.40
CA LEU A 93 14.06 4.67 4.99
C LEU A 93 14.99 3.72 5.78
N SER A 94 16.09 3.31 5.17
CA SER A 94 17.13 2.60 5.90
C SER A 94 17.78 3.51 6.95
N ARG A 95 17.97 3.01 8.17
CA ARG A 95 18.69 3.75 9.22
C ARG A 95 20.18 4.04 8.89
N THR A 96 20.72 3.42 7.84
CA THR A 96 22.06 3.70 7.31
C THR A 96 22.03 4.69 6.16
N ALA A 97 20.89 5.28 5.84
CA ALA A 97 20.80 6.34 4.84
C ALA A 97 21.60 7.59 5.27
N GLY A 98 22.13 8.28 4.29
CA GLY A 98 22.87 9.52 4.55
C GLY A 98 21.96 10.66 5.04
N HIS A 99 22.55 11.66 5.71
CA HIS A 99 21.81 12.82 6.25
C HIS A 99 20.99 13.54 5.17
N ALA A 100 21.55 13.73 3.97
CA ALA A 100 20.84 14.39 2.87
C ALA A 100 19.55 13.64 2.45
N ASP A 101 19.61 12.32 2.40
CA ASP A 101 18.45 11.49 2.11
C ASP A 101 17.42 11.57 3.23
N LEU A 102 17.85 11.51 4.49
CA LEU A 102 16.96 11.63 5.64
C LEU A 102 16.22 12.97 5.62
N VAL A 103 16.89 14.09 5.41
CA VAL A 103 16.27 15.42 5.30
C VAL A 103 15.27 15.45 4.13
N ARG A 104 15.65 14.92 2.97
CA ARG A 104 14.77 14.84 1.80
C ARG A 104 13.51 14.04 2.07
N PHE A 105 13.63 12.88 2.75
CA PHE A 105 12.50 12.04 3.11
C PHE A 105 11.59 12.71 4.14
N ILE A 106 12.16 13.35 5.18
CA ILE A 106 11.39 14.12 6.17
C ILE A 106 10.55 15.19 5.47
N ARG A 107 11.13 15.96 4.57
CA ARG A 107 10.41 17.00 3.81
C ARG A 107 9.31 16.40 2.92
N GLY A 108 9.59 15.27 2.28
CA GLY A 108 8.60 14.58 1.46
C GLY A 108 7.37 14.17 2.26
N VAL A 109 7.55 13.52 3.42
CA VAL A 109 6.43 13.09 4.27
C VAL A 109 5.71 14.29 4.90
N ALA A 110 6.42 15.34 5.29
CA ALA A 110 5.82 16.59 5.77
C ALA A 110 4.93 17.25 4.72
N ALA A 111 5.29 17.15 3.44
CA ALA A 111 4.50 17.64 2.31
C ALA A 111 3.32 16.70 1.94
N GLY A 112 3.11 15.63 2.69
CA GLY A 112 2.03 14.66 2.46
C GLY A 112 2.37 13.55 1.45
N ALA A 113 3.61 13.48 0.95
CA ALA A 113 4.03 12.39 0.09
C ALA A 113 4.16 11.08 0.88
N VAL A 114 4.00 9.96 0.17
CA VAL A 114 4.40 8.64 0.66
C VAL A 114 5.74 8.30 0.03
N VAL A 115 6.75 8.00 0.86
CA VAL A 115 8.12 7.81 0.41
C VAL A 115 8.68 6.46 0.85
N PHE A 116 9.40 5.81 -0.05
CA PHE A 116 10.00 4.49 0.18
C PHE A 116 11.49 4.53 -0.11
N GLY A 117 12.28 3.99 0.80
CA GLY A 117 13.64 3.59 0.47
C GLY A 117 13.62 2.38 -0.50
N GLU A 118 14.68 2.22 -1.27
CA GLU A 118 14.79 1.28 -2.39
C GLU A 118 14.28 -0.14 -2.03
N ARG A 119 14.75 -0.72 -0.94
CA ARG A 119 14.39 -2.09 -0.52
C ARG A 119 12.92 -2.24 -0.12
N ALA A 120 12.35 -1.24 0.53
CA ALA A 120 10.93 -1.25 0.89
C ALA A 120 10.05 -1.12 -0.37
N ALA A 121 10.49 -0.32 -1.34
CA ALA A 121 9.82 -0.18 -2.63
C ALA A 121 9.83 -1.51 -3.40
N ASP A 122 10.99 -2.17 -3.53
CA ASP A 122 11.12 -3.47 -4.21
C ASP A 122 10.21 -4.53 -3.59
N ARG A 123 10.17 -4.59 -2.25
CA ARG A 123 9.31 -5.53 -1.54
C ARG A 123 7.84 -5.24 -1.75
N LEU A 124 7.45 -3.97 -1.72
CA LEU A 124 6.08 -3.55 -1.99
C LEU A 124 5.67 -3.89 -3.43
N TYR A 125 6.52 -3.60 -4.42
CA TYR A 125 6.27 -3.99 -5.81
C TYR A 125 6.14 -5.50 -5.96
N GLY A 126 6.97 -6.29 -5.28
CA GLY A 126 6.86 -7.75 -5.27
C GLY A 126 5.53 -8.23 -4.70
N LEU A 127 5.04 -7.63 -3.61
CA LEU A 127 3.73 -7.95 -3.04
C LEU A 127 2.57 -7.54 -3.95
N LEU A 128 2.64 -6.36 -4.56
CA LEU A 128 1.63 -5.91 -5.51
C LEU A 128 1.60 -6.77 -6.78
N ALA A 129 2.77 -7.20 -7.26
CA ALA A 129 2.88 -8.10 -8.41
C ALA A 129 2.42 -9.53 -8.11
N ALA A 130 2.62 -9.99 -6.86
CA ALA A 130 2.15 -11.30 -6.39
C ALA A 130 0.66 -11.27 -5.97
N SER A 131 0.11 -10.10 -5.70
CA SER A 131 -1.32 -9.93 -5.48
C SER A 131 -2.05 -10.28 -6.77
N GLU A 132 -3.11 -11.10 -6.68
CA GLU A 132 -4.00 -11.27 -7.83
C GLU A 132 -4.37 -9.86 -8.34
N PRO A 133 -4.39 -9.65 -9.68
CA PRO A 133 -4.74 -8.34 -10.24
C PRO A 133 -6.02 -7.85 -9.58
N VAL A 134 -6.02 -6.59 -9.14
CA VAL A 134 -7.19 -5.96 -8.51
C VAL A 134 -8.39 -6.30 -9.39
N ARG A 135 -9.24 -7.21 -8.92
CA ARG A 135 -10.36 -7.68 -9.71
C ARG A 135 -11.26 -6.48 -9.96
N MET A 136 -11.27 -5.96 -11.15
CA MET A 136 -12.12 -4.81 -11.53
C MET A 136 -13.61 -5.11 -11.26
N PHE A 137 -13.93 -6.38 -11.05
CA PHE A 137 -15.25 -6.87 -10.71
C PHE A 137 -15.24 -7.65 -9.39
N PRO A 138 -15.05 -6.99 -8.22
CA PRO A 138 -14.85 -7.66 -6.92
C PRO A 138 -16.09 -8.44 -6.44
N ARG A 139 -17.27 -8.17 -7.03
CA ARG A 139 -18.51 -8.86 -6.72
C ARG A 139 -18.74 -10.15 -7.52
N LEU A 140 -17.90 -10.42 -8.52
CA LEU A 140 -18.01 -11.64 -9.31
C LEU A 140 -17.37 -12.81 -8.56
N THR A 141 -18.04 -13.97 -8.65
CA THR A 141 -17.46 -15.25 -8.23
C THR A 141 -16.35 -15.68 -9.20
N SER A 142 -15.48 -16.61 -8.79
CA SER A 142 -14.44 -17.17 -9.66
C SER A 142 -15.01 -17.71 -10.98
N ARG A 143 -16.19 -18.33 -10.93
CA ARG A 143 -16.86 -18.86 -12.12
C ARG A 143 -17.39 -17.77 -13.04
N GLU A 144 -17.90 -16.68 -12.50
CA GLU A 144 -18.32 -15.51 -13.27
C GLU A 144 -17.13 -14.80 -13.91
N HIS A 145 -16.00 -14.71 -13.19
CA HIS A 145 -14.76 -14.19 -13.75
C HIS A 145 -14.26 -15.03 -14.94
N GLU A 146 -14.24 -16.34 -14.81
CA GLU A 146 -13.81 -17.26 -15.86
C GLU A 146 -14.68 -17.11 -17.13
N VAL A 147 -15.99 -17.01 -16.97
CA VAL A 147 -16.91 -16.78 -18.09
C VAL A 147 -16.66 -15.40 -18.72
N LEU A 148 -16.49 -14.36 -17.91
CA LEU A 148 -16.24 -12.99 -18.40
C LEU A 148 -14.92 -12.90 -19.15
N ASP A 149 -13.88 -13.56 -18.66
CA ASP A 149 -12.55 -13.60 -19.26
C ASP A 149 -12.58 -14.23 -20.67
N LEU A 150 -13.22 -15.39 -20.80
CA LEU A 150 -13.39 -16.04 -22.10
C LEU A 150 -14.22 -15.20 -23.10
N LEU A 151 -15.27 -14.53 -22.62
CA LEU A 151 -16.07 -13.63 -23.46
C LEU A 151 -15.28 -12.38 -23.87
N ALA A 152 -14.46 -11.81 -22.98
CA ALA A 152 -13.59 -10.70 -23.28
C ALA A 152 -12.53 -11.06 -24.32
N GLY A 153 -12.07 -12.32 -24.32
CA GLY A 153 -11.21 -12.93 -25.35
C GLY A 153 -11.88 -13.18 -26.70
N GLY A 154 -13.19 -12.83 -26.82
CA GLY A 154 -13.93 -12.91 -28.09
C GLY A 154 -14.66 -14.23 -28.33
N LEU A 155 -14.69 -15.15 -27.35
CA LEU A 155 -15.45 -16.39 -27.49
C LEU A 155 -16.96 -16.11 -27.45
N THR A 156 -17.71 -16.86 -28.23
CA THR A 156 -19.17 -16.86 -28.20
C THR A 156 -19.69 -17.67 -27.00
N ILE A 157 -20.93 -17.41 -26.58
CA ILE A 157 -21.59 -18.18 -25.51
C ILE A 157 -21.52 -19.71 -25.72
N THR A 158 -21.66 -20.14 -26.97
CA THR A 158 -21.60 -21.56 -27.31
C THR A 158 -20.18 -22.13 -27.17
N GLN A 159 -19.18 -21.37 -27.54
CA GLN A 159 -17.75 -21.74 -27.36
C GLN A 159 -17.37 -21.80 -25.88
N VAL A 160 -17.76 -20.79 -25.11
CA VAL A 160 -17.56 -20.77 -23.65
C VAL A 160 -18.25 -21.96 -23.00
N ALA A 161 -19.49 -22.25 -23.36
CA ALA A 161 -20.23 -23.40 -22.82
C ALA A 161 -19.47 -24.71 -23.10
N ARG A 162 -18.99 -24.90 -24.33
CA ARG A 162 -18.21 -26.08 -24.71
C ARG A 162 -16.91 -26.18 -23.93
N GLN A 163 -16.16 -25.07 -23.80
CA GLN A 163 -14.88 -25.05 -23.10
C GLN A 163 -15.02 -25.33 -21.61
N LEU A 164 -16.09 -24.87 -21.00
CA LEU A 164 -16.35 -25.02 -19.57
C LEU A 164 -17.18 -26.24 -19.19
N GLY A 165 -17.58 -27.06 -20.16
CA GLY A 165 -18.44 -28.25 -19.94
C GLY A 165 -19.82 -27.87 -19.46
N LEU A 166 -20.40 -26.74 -19.89
CA LEU A 166 -21.68 -26.23 -19.46
C LEU A 166 -22.72 -26.25 -20.61
N ALA A 167 -23.99 -26.18 -20.23
CA ALA A 167 -25.04 -25.90 -21.22
C ALA A 167 -25.01 -24.40 -21.60
N PRO A 168 -25.30 -24.03 -22.87
CA PRO A 168 -25.37 -22.63 -23.30
C PRO A 168 -26.37 -21.79 -22.49
N LYS A 169 -27.44 -22.39 -22.00
CA LYS A 169 -28.42 -21.75 -21.11
C LYS A 169 -27.77 -21.33 -19.76
N THR A 170 -26.93 -22.20 -19.21
CA THR A 170 -26.20 -21.90 -17.96
C THR A 170 -25.24 -20.70 -18.14
N VAL A 171 -24.51 -20.68 -19.26
CA VAL A 171 -23.64 -19.53 -19.55
C VAL A 171 -24.43 -18.23 -19.69
N ARG A 172 -25.60 -18.23 -20.34
CA ARG A 172 -26.47 -17.05 -20.41
C ARG A 172 -26.90 -16.57 -19.03
N ASN A 173 -27.26 -17.49 -18.13
CA ASN A 173 -27.66 -17.15 -16.76
C ASN A 173 -26.48 -16.51 -16.00
N VAL A 174 -25.26 -17.04 -16.16
CA VAL A 174 -24.04 -16.47 -15.58
C VAL A 174 -23.79 -15.06 -16.12
N VAL A 175 -23.92 -14.86 -17.43
CA VAL A 175 -23.78 -13.51 -18.05
C VAL A 175 -24.81 -12.54 -17.49
N SER A 176 -26.04 -12.94 -17.30
CA SER A 176 -27.08 -12.10 -16.69
C SER A 176 -26.71 -11.72 -15.24
N SER A 177 -26.16 -12.65 -14.46
CA SER A 177 -25.65 -12.38 -13.11
C SER A 177 -24.46 -11.39 -13.13
N ILE A 178 -23.56 -11.56 -14.09
CA ILE A 178 -22.42 -10.65 -14.27
C ILE A 178 -22.91 -9.22 -14.55
N HIS A 179 -23.86 -9.03 -15.46
CA HIS A 179 -24.45 -7.73 -15.76
C HIS A 179 -25.07 -7.08 -14.52
N ALA A 180 -25.84 -7.84 -13.74
CA ALA A 180 -26.44 -7.34 -12.51
C ALA A 180 -25.39 -6.90 -11.47
N LYS A 181 -24.30 -7.66 -11.32
CA LYS A 181 -23.21 -7.35 -10.37
C LYS A 181 -22.28 -6.25 -10.85
N ALA A 182 -22.08 -6.11 -12.18
CA ALA A 182 -21.28 -5.08 -12.80
C ALA A 182 -22.02 -3.73 -12.92
N GLY A 183 -23.34 -3.72 -12.71
CA GLY A 183 -24.15 -2.50 -12.81
C GLY A 183 -24.31 -1.98 -14.25
N THR A 184 -24.14 -2.83 -15.25
CA THR A 184 -24.33 -2.49 -16.66
C THR A 184 -25.22 -3.51 -17.37
N VAL A 185 -26.07 -3.04 -18.27
CA VAL A 185 -26.89 -3.90 -19.13
C VAL A 185 -26.31 -4.01 -20.54
N ASP A 186 -25.35 -3.17 -20.88
CA ASP A 186 -24.71 -3.14 -22.19
C ASP A 186 -23.52 -4.11 -22.23
N ARG A 187 -23.61 -5.05 -23.15
CA ARG A 187 -22.57 -6.09 -23.34
C ARG A 187 -21.25 -5.50 -23.81
N GLU A 188 -21.27 -4.54 -24.73
CA GLU A 188 -20.04 -3.94 -25.28
C GLU A 188 -19.32 -3.13 -24.20
N VAL A 189 -20.05 -2.42 -23.36
CA VAL A 189 -19.53 -1.69 -22.21
C VAL A 189 -18.89 -2.67 -21.22
N LEU A 190 -19.57 -3.77 -20.87
CA LEU A 190 -19.04 -4.81 -19.97
C LEU A 190 -17.73 -5.42 -20.51
N LEU A 191 -17.73 -5.83 -21.78
CA LEU A 191 -16.55 -6.45 -22.41
C LEU A 191 -15.41 -5.44 -22.58
N GLY A 192 -15.72 -4.17 -22.87
CA GLY A 192 -14.73 -3.08 -22.91
C GLY A 192 -14.06 -2.88 -21.55
N GLN A 193 -14.84 -2.81 -20.48
CA GLN A 193 -14.32 -2.75 -19.11
C GLN A 193 -13.45 -3.96 -18.75
N ALA A 194 -13.91 -5.17 -19.13
CA ALA A 194 -13.17 -6.41 -18.89
C ALA A 194 -11.80 -6.41 -19.61
N ARG A 195 -11.74 -6.00 -20.88
CA ARG A 195 -10.46 -5.88 -21.63
C ARG A 195 -9.54 -4.84 -21.04
N ASN A 196 -10.07 -3.69 -20.61
CA ASN A 196 -9.28 -2.65 -19.94
C ASN A 196 -8.73 -3.15 -18.60
N ALA A 197 -9.43 -4.07 -17.92
CA ALA A 197 -8.98 -4.77 -16.74
C ALA A 197 -7.95 -5.89 -17.01
N GLY A 198 -7.59 -6.11 -18.27
CA GLY A 198 -6.63 -7.14 -18.68
C GLY A 198 -7.22 -8.52 -18.91
N LEU A 199 -8.54 -8.69 -18.84
CA LEU A 199 -9.21 -9.95 -19.15
C LEU A 199 -9.21 -10.22 -20.68
N GLY A 200 -9.27 -11.50 -21.06
CA GLY A 200 -9.27 -11.92 -22.46
C GLY A 200 -7.91 -11.98 -23.13
N ARG A 201 -6.81 -11.78 -22.40
CA ARG A 201 -5.43 -11.88 -22.91
C ARG A 201 -4.90 -13.31 -22.75
N HIS A 202 -5.46 -14.26 -23.47
CA HIS A 202 -4.89 -15.59 -23.55
C HIS A 202 -3.92 -15.64 -24.73
N SER A 203 -2.60 -15.81 -24.44
CA SER A 203 -1.59 -16.14 -25.43
C SER A 203 -1.66 -17.59 -25.79
#